data_8331063344f0f7d3550bd7cd2ab63cdb
#
_entry.id   8331063344f0f7d3550bd7cd2ab63cdb
#
_cell.length_a   1.000
_cell.length_b   1.000
_cell.length_c   1.000
_cell.angle_alpha   90.00
_cell.angle_beta   90.00
_cell.angle_gamma   90.00
#
_symmetry.space_group_name_H-M   'P 1'
#
loop_
_entity.id
_entity.type
_entity.pdbx_description
1 polymer ?
#
loop_
_entity_poly.entity_id
_entity_poly.type
_entity_poly.pdbx_seq_one_letter_code
_entity_poly.pdbx_strand_id
1 'polypeptide(L)'
;NYVGLRYDSILTGISAQELKYHVEDVEKQVKKLPGELIVKYYPTKGATVNSIAAHIEKCKIQGKKPDLIILDYADLLRGQNLRGRELRHELGNIYEDLRGLAGEQGIPVWTASQANRSAINEDVIQADKIAESYSKIMTADFVISLSRKLEDKTAGTGRWHIIKNRFGPDGITFPSKMNASNGHIEIYEPNSVQGQETQQEINQGSEYIRKMLKDKFAGLQKNDW
;
A
#
# COMPACT_ATOMS: atom_id res chain seq x y z
N ASN A 1 16.91 6.69 9.15
CA ASN A 1 15.53 6.89 8.73
C ASN A 1 15.07 5.67 7.90
N TYR A 2 14.11 4.90 8.41
CA TYR A 2 13.63 3.66 7.76
C TYR A 2 13.08 3.89 6.34
N VAL A 3 12.46 5.04 6.08
CA VAL A 3 11.94 5.39 4.76
C VAL A 3 13.09 5.53 3.76
N GLY A 4 14.16 6.25 4.12
CA GLY A 4 15.34 6.39 3.26
C GLY A 4 15.96 5.04 2.92
N LEU A 5 16.18 4.16 3.92
CA LEU A 5 16.73 2.83 3.70
C LEU A 5 15.86 1.97 2.74
N ARG A 6 14.52 2.09 2.82
CA ARG A 6 13.63 1.39 1.87
C ARG A 6 13.75 1.94 0.45
N TYR A 7 13.82 3.26 0.30
CA TYR A 7 14.04 3.87 -1.01
C TYR A 7 15.37 3.44 -1.63
N ASP A 8 16.45 3.50 -0.83
CA ASP A 8 17.77 3.09 -1.28
C ASP A 8 17.78 1.61 -1.70
N SER A 9 17.10 0.75 -0.94
CA SER A 9 16.95 -0.69 -1.24
C SER A 9 16.19 -0.93 -2.53
N ILE A 10 15.06 -0.23 -2.73
CA ILE A 10 14.25 -0.34 -3.94
C ILE A 10 15.01 0.15 -5.17
N LEU A 11 15.72 1.28 -5.06
CA LEU A 11 16.46 1.89 -6.17
C LEU A 11 17.69 1.09 -6.60
N THR A 12 18.35 0.44 -5.65
CA THR A 12 19.58 -0.31 -5.91
C THR A 12 19.36 -1.81 -6.10
N GLY A 13 18.22 -2.34 -5.62
CA GLY A 13 17.99 -3.79 -5.53
C GLY A 13 18.74 -4.48 -4.40
N ILE A 14 19.54 -3.72 -3.63
CA ILE A 14 20.36 -4.23 -2.52
C ILE A 14 19.51 -4.34 -1.26
N SER A 15 19.69 -5.40 -0.47
CA SER A 15 18.95 -5.56 0.79
C SER A 15 19.29 -4.45 1.78
N ALA A 16 18.29 -4.05 2.61
CA ALA A 16 18.47 -2.99 3.59
C ALA A 16 19.62 -3.26 4.59
N GLN A 17 19.98 -4.55 4.82
CA GLN A 17 21.07 -4.92 5.71
C GLN A 17 22.46 -4.70 5.07
N GLU A 18 22.55 -4.78 3.74
CA GLU A 18 23.79 -4.65 2.98
C GLU A 18 24.06 -3.24 2.50
N LEU A 19 23.05 -2.36 2.45
CA LEU A 19 23.18 -0.97 1.96
C LEU A 19 24.37 -0.20 2.57
N LYS A 20 24.68 -0.44 3.84
CA LYS A 20 25.80 0.21 4.53
C LYS A 20 27.17 -0.04 3.90
N TYR A 21 27.28 -1.10 3.11
CA TYR A 21 28.53 -1.48 2.40
C TYR A 21 28.53 -0.98 0.94
N HIS A 22 27.42 -0.41 0.46
CA HIS A 22 27.17 -0.01 -0.93
C HIS A 22 26.79 1.47 -1.08
N VAL A 23 27.32 2.34 -0.23
CA VAL A 23 26.98 3.78 -0.21
C VAL A 23 27.23 4.45 -1.56
N GLU A 24 28.31 4.11 -2.24
CA GLU A 24 28.65 4.67 -3.56
C GLU A 24 27.63 4.25 -4.65
N ASP A 25 27.11 3.03 -4.57
CA ASP A 25 26.12 2.52 -5.52
C ASP A 25 24.78 3.23 -5.31
N VAL A 26 24.39 3.45 -4.06
CA VAL A 26 23.22 4.27 -3.70
C VAL A 26 23.35 5.69 -4.28
N GLU A 27 24.47 6.36 -4.02
CA GLU A 27 24.71 7.72 -4.53
C GLU A 27 24.64 7.78 -6.06
N LYS A 28 25.22 6.80 -6.76
CA LYS A 28 25.16 6.72 -8.23
C LYS A 28 23.73 6.58 -8.74
N GLN A 29 22.91 5.76 -8.08
CA GLN A 29 21.50 5.56 -8.49
C GLN A 29 20.65 6.78 -8.17
N VAL A 30 20.79 7.37 -7.00
CA VAL A 30 20.05 8.59 -6.61
C VAL A 30 20.36 9.74 -7.56
N LYS A 31 21.63 9.92 -7.98
CA LYS A 31 22.05 10.96 -8.93
C LYS A 31 21.43 10.78 -10.34
N LYS A 32 20.95 9.59 -10.70
CA LYS A 32 20.29 9.32 -11.98
C LYS A 32 18.79 9.62 -11.97
N LEU A 33 18.20 9.85 -10.79
CA LEU A 33 16.77 10.13 -10.70
C LEU A 33 16.44 11.46 -11.41
N PRO A 34 15.40 11.48 -12.23
CA PRO A 34 15.02 12.68 -12.97
C PRO A 34 14.30 13.72 -12.11
N GLY A 35 13.98 13.40 -10.88
CA GLY A 35 13.21 14.23 -9.96
C GLY A 35 13.78 14.27 -8.54
N GLU A 36 13.07 14.94 -7.65
CA GLU A 36 13.44 15.09 -6.24
C GLU A 36 12.40 14.42 -5.33
N LEU A 37 12.86 13.68 -4.33
CA LEU A 37 12.02 13.13 -3.28
C LEU A 37 12.17 13.96 -2.01
N ILE A 38 11.07 14.54 -1.53
CA ILE A 38 11.01 15.29 -0.28
C ILE A 38 10.31 14.45 0.77
N VAL A 39 11.03 14.04 1.81
CA VAL A 39 10.47 13.23 2.90
C VAL A 39 10.26 14.10 4.13
N LYS A 40 9.02 14.15 4.63
CA LYS A 40 8.66 14.83 5.87
C LYS A 40 8.02 13.84 6.84
N TYR A 41 8.58 13.74 8.03
CA TYR A 41 8.03 12.94 9.11
C TYR A 41 7.14 13.79 10.02
N TYR A 42 5.99 13.23 10.38
CA TYR A 42 5.10 13.71 11.42
C TYR A 42 4.82 12.57 12.41
N PRO A 43 4.83 12.82 13.73
CA PRO A 43 4.37 11.81 14.70
C PRO A 43 2.90 11.46 14.49
N THR A 44 2.49 10.28 14.92
CA THR A 44 1.08 9.85 14.88
C THR A 44 0.17 10.90 15.51
N LYS A 45 -0.92 11.28 14.81
CA LYS A 45 -1.84 12.37 15.20
C LYS A 45 -1.16 13.73 15.40
N GLY A 46 0.09 13.90 14.97
CA GLY A 46 0.84 15.16 15.04
C GLY A 46 0.57 16.14 13.90
N ALA A 47 -0.10 15.71 12.83
CA ALA A 47 -0.43 16.54 11.68
C ALA A 47 -1.93 16.47 11.34
N THR A 48 -2.42 17.54 10.73
CA THR A 48 -3.72 17.64 10.07
C THR A 48 -3.52 17.83 8.57
N VAL A 49 -4.57 17.79 7.77
CA VAL A 49 -4.50 18.13 6.35
C VAL A 49 -3.97 19.55 6.13
N ASN A 50 -4.33 20.51 7.01
CA ASN A 50 -3.78 21.87 6.95
C ASN A 50 -2.26 21.90 7.21
N SER A 51 -1.74 21.01 8.06
CA SER A 51 -0.28 20.90 8.27
C SER A 51 0.44 20.47 6.99
N ILE A 52 -0.19 19.59 6.21
CA ILE A 52 0.33 19.13 4.91
C ILE A 52 0.27 20.26 3.89
N ALA A 53 -0.86 20.99 3.81
CA ALA A 53 -1.02 22.15 2.95
C ALA A 53 0.08 23.20 3.22
N ALA A 54 0.30 23.54 4.48
CA ALA A 54 1.35 24.49 4.88
C ALA A 54 2.76 24.00 4.50
N HIS A 55 3.01 22.69 4.56
CA HIS A 55 4.30 22.14 4.12
C HIS A 55 4.47 22.22 2.59
N ILE A 56 3.43 21.97 1.82
CA ILE A 56 3.43 22.14 0.35
C ILE A 56 3.76 23.58 -0.02
N GLU A 57 3.10 24.55 0.61
CA GLU A 57 3.37 25.98 0.36
C GLU A 57 4.81 26.34 0.71
N LYS A 58 5.35 25.81 1.82
CA LYS A 58 6.76 25.99 2.16
C LYS A 58 7.70 25.43 1.09
N CYS A 59 7.39 24.26 0.53
CA CYS A 59 8.18 23.68 -0.57
C CYS A 59 8.13 24.58 -1.82
N LYS A 60 6.94 25.10 -2.18
CA LYS A 60 6.78 26.03 -3.31
C LYS A 60 7.58 27.32 -3.14
N ILE A 61 7.59 27.90 -1.95
CA ILE A 61 8.40 29.11 -1.63
C ILE A 61 9.90 28.81 -1.83
N GLN A 62 10.32 27.57 -1.57
CA GLN A 62 11.71 27.12 -1.80
C GLN A 62 11.99 26.74 -3.27
N GLY A 63 11.08 27.01 -4.19
CA GLY A 63 11.20 26.67 -5.61
C GLY A 63 10.91 25.21 -5.94
N LYS A 64 10.45 24.42 -4.95
CA LYS A 64 10.13 22.99 -5.12
C LYS A 64 8.64 22.81 -5.30
N LYS A 65 8.23 22.45 -6.51
CA LYS A 65 6.82 22.18 -6.85
C LYS A 65 6.58 20.68 -6.85
N PRO A 66 5.86 20.11 -5.86
CA PRO A 66 5.54 18.70 -5.87
C PRO A 66 4.53 18.38 -6.97
N ASP A 67 4.74 17.26 -7.68
CA ASP A 67 3.82 16.72 -8.70
C ASP A 67 2.97 15.57 -8.16
N LEU A 68 3.35 15.01 -7.01
CA LEU A 68 2.67 13.92 -6.34
C LEU A 68 2.85 14.05 -4.83
N ILE A 69 1.79 13.78 -4.08
CA ILE A 69 1.81 13.66 -2.62
C ILE A 69 1.52 12.23 -2.24
N ILE A 70 2.39 11.62 -1.44
CA ILE A 70 2.18 10.29 -0.86
C ILE A 70 2.12 10.40 0.66
N LEU A 71 1.01 9.94 1.26
CA LEU A 71 0.81 9.90 2.71
C LEU A 71 0.86 8.46 3.20
N ASP A 72 1.79 8.15 4.08
CA ASP A 72 1.91 6.85 4.74
C ASP A 72 1.54 6.98 6.23
N TYR A 73 0.27 6.85 6.59
CA TYR A 73 -0.99 6.84 5.82
C TYR A 73 -2.02 7.78 6.45
N ALA A 74 -3.10 8.09 5.72
CA ALA A 74 -4.05 9.15 6.10
C ALA A 74 -4.77 8.91 7.43
N ASP A 75 -5.03 7.65 7.83
CA ASP A 75 -5.69 7.30 9.09
C ASP A 75 -4.87 7.72 10.34
N LEU A 76 -3.58 8.05 10.17
CA LEU A 76 -2.71 8.57 11.23
C LEU A 76 -2.80 10.09 11.39
N LEU A 77 -3.50 10.78 10.51
CA LEU A 77 -3.74 12.21 10.66
C LEU A 77 -4.75 12.47 11.79
N ARG A 78 -4.71 13.67 12.32
CA ARG A 78 -5.69 14.18 13.27
C ARG A 78 -6.76 14.95 12.50
N GLY A 79 -8.05 14.66 12.75
CA GLY A 79 -9.17 15.41 12.23
C GLY A 79 -9.23 16.83 12.83
N GLN A 80 -9.88 17.75 12.13
CA GLN A 80 -9.99 19.15 12.56
C GLN A 80 -11.00 19.36 13.68
N ASN A 81 -12.00 18.49 13.83
CA ASN A 81 -13.11 18.63 14.78
C ASN A 81 -13.19 17.48 15.77
N LEU A 82 -12.55 17.64 16.95
CA LEU A 82 -12.47 16.60 18.00
C LEU A 82 -13.66 16.57 18.98
N ARG A 83 -14.70 17.42 18.86
CA ARG A 83 -15.78 17.45 19.84
C ARG A 83 -16.88 16.44 19.49
N GLY A 84 -16.79 15.23 20.10
CA GLY A 84 -17.92 14.32 20.25
C GLY A 84 -18.38 13.55 19.01
N ARG A 85 -17.59 13.48 17.94
CA ARG A 85 -17.90 12.67 16.75
C ARG A 85 -17.27 11.29 16.82
N GLU A 86 -18.00 10.29 16.29
CA GLU A 86 -17.45 8.94 16.14
C GLU A 86 -16.24 8.93 15.21
N LEU A 87 -15.26 8.07 15.49
CA LEU A 87 -14.00 7.91 14.73
C LEU A 87 -14.23 7.74 13.22
N ARG A 88 -15.32 7.06 12.82
CA ARG A 88 -15.70 6.85 11.42
C ARG A 88 -15.97 8.16 10.67
N HIS A 89 -16.64 9.10 11.33
CA HIS A 89 -16.92 10.42 10.73
C HIS A 89 -15.63 11.27 10.65
N GLU A 90 -14.77 11.18 11.66
CA GLU A 90 -13.47 11.87 11.63
C GLU A 90 -12.62 11.41 10.46
N LEU A 91 -12.52 10.10 10.25
CA LEU A 91 -11.77 9.54 9.12
C LEU A 91 -12.38 9.92 7.77
N GLY A 92 -13.70 9.85 7.61
CA GLY A 92 -14.37 10.32 6.39
C GLY A 92 -13.99 11.75 6.05
N ASN A 93 -14.07 12.67 7.01
CA ASN A 93 -13.73 14.07 6.83
C ASN A 93 -12.25 14.27 6.42
N ILE A 94 -11.32 13.50 7.00
CA ILE A 94 -9.89 13.56 6.62
C ILE A 94 -9.72 13.25 5.12
N TYR A 95 -10.42 12.23 4.61
CA TYR A 95 -10.32 11.86 3.19
C TYR A 95 -10.98 12.89 2.28
N GLU A 96 -12.09 13.51 2.71
CA GLU A 96 -12.71 14.63 2.00
C GLU A 96 -11.81 15.87 1.98
N ASP A 97 -11.19 16.22 3.12
CA ASP A 97 -10.23 17.31 3.22
C ASP A 97 -8.99 17.06 2.33
N LEU A 98 -8.49 15.82 2.26
CA LEU A 98 -7.38 15.44 1.36
C LEU A 98 -7.78 15.57 -0.11
N ARG A 99 -9.02 15.20 -0.46
CA ARG A 99 -9.54 15.39 -1.80
C ARG A 99 -9.65 16.88 -2.15
N GLY A 100 -10.11 17.71 -1.20
CA GLY A 100 -10.13 19.17 -1.32
C GLY A 100 -8.72 19.72 -1.59
N LEU A 101 -7.74 19.30 -0.77
CA LEU A 101 -6.34 19.68 -0.93
C LEU A 101 -5.80 19.30 -2.32
N ALA A 102 -6.06 18.08 -2.79
CA ALA A 102 -5.64 17.64 -4.12
C ALA A 102 -6.20 18.56 -5.22
N GLY A 103 -7.49 18.93 -5.13
CA GLY A 103 -8.13 19.83 -6.08
C GLY A 103 -7.57 21.26 -6.02
N GLU A 104 -7.43 21.83 -4.82
CA GLU A 104 -6.87 23.18 -4.61
C GLU A 104 -5.44 23.32 -5.11
N GLN A 105 -4.62 22.31 -4.87
CA GLN A 105 -3.21 22.30 -5.25
C GLN A 105 -3.00 21.87 -6.71
N GLY A 106 -3.97 21.20 -7.33
CA GLY A 106 -3.83 20.56 -8.64
C GLY A 106 -2.81 19.41 -8.64
N ILE A 107 -2.66 18.71 -7.49
CA ILE A 107 -1.67 17.66 -7.27
C ILE A 107 -2.37 16.38 -6.82
N PRO A 108 -2.14 15.22 -7.46
CA PRO A 108 -2.70 13.96 -7.01
C PRO A 108 -2.17 13.57 -5.63
N VAL A 109 -3.07 13.00 -4.80
CA VAL A 109 -2.75 12.50 -3.46
C VAL A 109 -2.98 11.00 -3.42
N TRP A 110 -1.95 10.25 -3.05
CA TRP A 110 -2.01 8.83 -2.77
C TRP A 110 -1.88 8.56 -1.28
N THR A 111 -2.68 7.64 -0.78
CA THR A 111 -2.58 7.18 0.61
C THR A 111 -2.93 5.70 0.72
N ALA A 112 -2.60 5.10 1.84
CA ALA A 112 -3.01 3.75 2.18
C ALA A 112 -4.10 3.76 3.26
N SER A 113 -4.84 2.67 3.35
CA SER A 113 -5.75 2.35 4.46
C SER A 113 -5.62 0.87 4.79
N GLN A 114 -5.83 0.51 6.05
CA GLN A 114 -5.78 -0.88 6.47
C GLN A 114 -7.08 -1.60 6.13
N ALA A 115 -6.96 -2.87 5.76
CA ALA A 115 -8.11 -3.77 5.67
C ALA A 115 -8.52 -4.30 7.05
N ASN A 116 -9.78 -4.70 7.19
CA ASN A 116 -10.30 -5.35 8.38
C ASN A 116 -9.63 -6.72 8.60
N ARG A 117 -9.63 -7.20 9.85
CA ARG A 117 -9.10 -8.54 10.19
C ARG A 117 -9.81 -9.67 9.41
N SER A 118 -11.08 -9.50 9.07
CA SER A 118 -11.82 -10.46 8.26
C SER A 118 -11.26 -10.64 6.84
N ALA A 119 -10.43 -9.72 6.36
CA ALA A 119 -9.80 -9.78 5.03
C ALA A 119 -8.52 -10.63 4.98
N ILE A 120 -8.00 -11.10 6.12
CA ILE A 120 -6.68 -11.78 6.21
C ILE A 120 -6.58 -13.01 5.31
N ASN A 121 -7.69 -13.74 5.13
CA ASN A 121 -7.73 -14.98 4.35
C ASN A 121 -8.44 -14.82 3.00
N GLU A 122 -8.78 -13.61 2.61
CA GLU A 122 -9.44 -13.34 1.33
C GLU A 122 -8.42 -13.39 0.17
N ASP A 123 -8.82 -13.99 -0.94
CA ASP A 123 -8.02 -13.96 -2.17
C ASP A 123 -7.91 -12.55 -2.73
N VAL A 124 -9.01 -11.81 -2.64
CA VAL A 124 -9.12 -10.42 -3.07
C VAL A 124 -9.84 -9.62 -1.99
N ILE A 125 -9.26 -8.50 -1.59
CA ILE A 125 -9.88 -7.60 -0.62
C ILE A 125 -10.84 -6.69 -1.36
N GLN A 126 -12.14 -6.83 -1.05
CA GLN A 126 -13.22 -6.03 -1.60
C GLN A 126 -13.52 -4.78 -0.75
N ALA A 127 -14.39 -3.91 -1.25
CA ALA A 127 -14.75 -2.64 -0.64
C ALA A 127 -15.30 -2.77 0.80
N ASP A 128 -16.08 -3.82 1.09
CA ASP A 128 -16.66 -4.12 2.40
C ASP A 128 -15.62 -4.52 3.46
N LYS A 129 -14.40 -4.86 3.03
CA LYS A 129 -13.29 -5.27 3.89
C LYS A 129 -12.35 -4.13 4.27
N ILE A 130 -12.62 -2.90 3.85
CA ILE A 130 -11.80 -1.74 4.23
C ILE A 130 -12.19 -1.28 5.63
N ALA A 131 -11.16 -1.13 6.48
CA ALA A 131 -11.37 -0.80 7.89
C ALA A 131 -12.05 0.57 8.07
N GLU A 132 -13.01 0.59 8.99
CA GLU A 132 -13.62 1.72 9.66
C GLU A 132 -14.51 2.66 8.85
N SER A 133 -14.39 2.77 7.51
CA SER A 133 -15.26 3.69 6.78
C SER A 133 -15.34 3.38 5.29
N TYR A 134 -16.52 3.00 4.83
CA TYR A 134 -16.84 2.91 3.40
C TYR A 134 -16.74 4.29 2.69
N SER A 135 -16.89 5.39 3.44
CA SER A 135 -16.74 6.75 2.90
C SER A 135 -15.37 7.02 2.28
N LYS A 136 -14.30 6.37 2.77
CA LYS A 136 -12.95 6.46 2.18
C LYS A 136 -12.97 6.06 0.69
N ILE A 137 -13.64 4.92 0.38
CA ILE A 137 -13.78 4.43 -0.99
C ILE A 137 -14.64 5.37 -1.83
N MET A 138 -15.73 5.89 -1.25
CA MET A 138 -16.63 6.82 -1.96
C MET A 138 -15.89 8.09 -2.35
N THR A 139 -15.03 8.60 -1.48
CA THR A 139 -14.26 9.83 -1.71
C THR A 139 -13.16 9.65 -2.73
N ALA A 140 -12.45 8.52 -2.74
CA ALA A 140 -11.35 8.26 -3.66
C ALA A 140 -11.80 8.11 -5.12
N ASP A 141 -10.96 8.52 -6.07
CA ASP A 141 -11.19 8.34 -7.51
C ASP A 141 -10.70 6.98 -8.01
N PHE A 142 -9.65 6.46 -7.39
CA PHE A 142 -9.07 5.16 -7.69
C PHE A 142 -8.76 4.43 -6.37
N VAL A 143 -9.13 3.16 -6.28
CA VAL A 143 -8.86 2.30 -5.12
C VAL A 143 -8.35 0.96 -5.59
N ILE A 144 -7.18 0.58 -5.10
CA ILE A 144 -6.58 -0.73 -5.36
C ILE A 144 -6.27 -1.41 -4.03
N SER A 145 -6.57 -2.70 -3.93
CA SER A 145 -6.18 -3.51 -2.78
C SER A 145 -5.00 -4.42 -3.09
N LEU A 146 -4.19 -4.69 -2.09
CA LEU A 146 -3.13 -5.69 -2.11
C LEU A 146 -3.48 -6.79 -1.11
N SER A 147 -3.68 -8.00 -1.60
CA SER A 147 -3.88 -9.20 -0.77
C SER A 147 -2.68 -10.13 -0.84
N ARG A 148 -2.27 -10.63 0.33
CA ARG A 148 -1.20 -11.62 0.50
C ARG A 148 -1.57 -12.56 1.62
N LYS A 149 -1.86 -13.81 1.31
CA LYS A 149 -2.05 -14.88 2.28
C LYS A 149 -0.70 -15.39 2.81
N LEU A 150 -0.74 -16.36 3.72
CA LEU A 150 0.48 -16.93 4.28
C LEU A 150 1.36 -17.59 3.20
N GLU A 151 0.73 -18.37 2.30
CA GLU A 151 1.38 -18.99 1.15
C GLU A 151 2.01 -17.96 0.22
N ASP A 152 1.33 -16.85 -0.05
CA ASP A 152 1.86 -15.76 -0.89
C ASP A 152 3.12 -15.10 -0.26
N LYS A 153 3.12 -14.96 1.06
CA LYS A 153 4.30 -14.41 1.77
C LYS A 153 5.51 -15.31 1.65
N THR A 154 5.30 -16.63 1.65
CA THR A 154 6.37 -17.62 1.49
C THR A 154 6.87 -17.69 0.05
N ALA A 155 5.96 -17.65 -0.92
CA ALA A 155 6.28 -17.70 -2.36
C ALA A 155 6.76 -16.35 -2.92
N GLY A 156 6.64 -15.26 -2.17
CA GLY A 156 6.96 -13.92 -2.67
C GLY A 156 5.94 -13.42 -3.69
N THR A 157 4.67 -13.86 -3.60
CA THR A 157 3.60 -13.46 -4.51
C THR A 157 2.58 -12.54 -3.84
N GLY A 158 1.63 -12.02 -4.61
CA GLY A 158 0.52 -11.21 -4.14
C GLY A 158 -0.48 -10.92 -5.27
N ARG A 159 -1.62 -10.33 -4.90
CA ARG A 159 -2.68 -9.95 -5.83
C ARG A 159 -3.03 -8.49 -5.63
N TRP A 160 -3.01 -7.73 -6.71
CA TRP A 160 -3.50 -6.36 -6.75
C TRP A 160 -4.87 -6.35 -7.44
N HIS A 161 -5.87 -5.80 -6.77
CA HIS A 161 -7.23 -5.76 -7.29
C HIS A 161 -7.76 -4.34 -7.34
N ILE A 162 -8.25 -3.92 -8.51
CA ILE A 162 -8.88 -2.61 -8.67
C ILE A 162 -10.30 -2.69 -8.10
N ILE A 163 -10.50 -2.09 -6.93
CA ILE A 163 -11.82 -2.02 -6.26
C ILE A 163 -12.69 -0.95 -6.90
N LYS A 164 -12.09 0.17 -7.28
CA LYS A 164 -12.78 1.31 -7.89
C LYS A 164 -11.86 2.03 -8.86
N ASN A 165 -12.40 2.39 -10.00
CA ASN A 165 -11.74 3.23 -10.98
C ASN A 165 -12.76 4.18 -11.61
N ARG A 166 -12.69 5.48 -11.29
CA ARG A 166 -13.60 6.49 -11.85
C ARG A 166 -13.33 6.75 -13.33
N PHE A 167 -12.13 6.42 -13.82
CA PHE A 167 -11.66 6.78 -15.16
C PHE A 167 -11.58 5.59 -16.11
N GLY A 168 -11.98 4.38 -15.66
CA GLY A 168 -11.87 3.18 -16.48
C GLY A 168 -12.48 1.95 -15.79
N PRO A 169 -12.18 0.74 -16.29
CA PRO A 169 -12.72 -0.49 -15.71
C PRO A 169 -12.17 -0.75 -14.30
N ASP A 170 -13.01 -1.36 -13.47
CA ASP A 170 -12.65 -1.92 -12.17
C ASP A 170 -12.87 -3.45 -12.15
N GLY A 171 -12.68 -4.08 -10.99
CA GLY A 171 -12.85 -5.53 -10.84
C GLY A 171 -11.69 -6.36 -11.41
N ILE A 172 -10.64 -5.76 -11.93
CA ILE A 172 -9.48 -6.47 -12.51
C ILE A 172 -8.49 -6.83 -11.40
N THR A 173 -7.98 -8.08 -11.44
CA THR A 173 -6.94 -8.55 -10.52
C THR A 173 -5.66 -8.83 -11.26
N PHE A 174 -4.55 -8.30 -10.75
CA PHE A 174 -3.21 -8.43 -11.30
C PHE A 174 -2.35 -9.29 -10.37
N PRO A 175 -1.78 -10.40 -10.85
CA PRO A 175 -0.79 -11.15 -10.08
C PRO A 175 0.52 -10.35 -9.96
N SER A 176 1.24 -10.55 -8.86
CA SER A 176 2.50 -9.83 -8.61
C SER A 176 3.53 -10.71 -7.94
N LYS A 177 4.81 -10.38 -8.16
CA LYS A 177 5.95 -10.87 -7.38
C LYS A 177 6.47 -9.76 -6.47
N MET A 178 6.85 -10.12 -5.27
CA MET A 178 7.27 -9.19 -4.22
C MET A 178 8.48 -9.74 -3.48
N ASN A 179 9.58 -9.02 -3.55
CA ASN A 179 10.78 -9.33 -2.78
C ASN A 179 10.80 -8.48 -1.50
N ALA A 180 10.55 -9.11 -0.35
CA ALA A 180 10.48 -8.41 0.93
C ALA A 180 11.87 -7.91 1.42
N SER A 181 12.98 -8.45 0.92
CA SER A 181 14.33 -8.07 1.37
C SER A 181 14.76 -6.70 0.83
N ASN A 182 14.34 -6.37 -0.38
CA ASN A 182 14.66 -5.10 -1.04
C ASN A 182 13.43 -4.23 -1.35
N GLY A 183 12.21 -4.72 -1.04
CA GLY A 183 10.95 -4.00 -1.28
C GLY A 183 10.53 -3.93 -2.75
N HIS A 184 11.18 -4.69 -3.64
CA HIS A 184 10.85 -4.69 -5.07
C HIS A 184 9.51 -5.40 -5.32
N ILE A 185 8.65 -4.78 -6.14
CA ILE A 185 7.33 -5.29 -6.51
C ILE A 185 7.20 -5.23 -8.02
N GLU A 186 6.84 -6.35 -8.62
CA GLU A 186 6.49 -6.45 -10.04
C GLU A 186 5.04 -6.88 -10.17
N ILE A 187 4.25 -6.08 -10.91
CA ILE A 187 2.83 -6.34 -11.16
C ILE A 187 2.71 -6.73 -12.64
N TYR A 188 2.03 -7.83 -12.91
CA TYR A 188 1.91 -8.38 -14.25
C TYR A 188 0.49 -8.26 -14.79
N GLU A 189 0.38 -7.98 -16.08
CA GLU A 189 -0.89 -8.06 -16.79
C GLU A 189 -1.44 -9.51 -16.69
N PRO A 190 -2.73 -9.71 -16.36
CA PRO A 190 -3.29 -11.05 -16.10
C PRO A 190 -3.10 -12.02 -17.28
N ASN A 191 -3.15 -11.50 -18.51
CA ASN A 191 -3.04 -12.29 -19.73
C ASN A 191 -1.60 -12.40 -20.29
N SER A 192 -0.62 -11.76 -19.65
CA SER A 192 0.80 -11.93 -20.03
C SER A 192 1.32 -13.29 -19.61
N VAL A 193 2.43 -13.72 -20.21
CA VAL A 193 3.09 -15.00 -19.85
C VAL A 193 3.46 -14.99 -18.36
N GLN A 194 4.14 -13.94 -17.91
CA GLN A 194 4.55 -13.77 -16.51
C GLN A 194 3.34 -13.73 -15.57
N GLY A 195 2.24 -13.08 -16.00
CA GLY A 195 1.00 -13.01 -15.23
C GLY A 195 0.37 -14.38 -15.04
N GLN A 196 0.28 -15.18 -16.11
CA GLN A 196 -0.27 -16.54 -16.05
C GLN A 196 0.61 -17.47 -15.21
N GLU A 197 1.93 -17.43 -15.37
CA GLU A 197 2.88 -18.19 -14.56
C GLU A 197 2.76 -17.84 -13.07
N THR A 198 2.76 -16.55 -12.75
CA THR A 198 2.62 -16.08 -11.37
C THR A 198 1.27 -16.48 -10.77
N GLN A 199 0.17 -16.43 -11.56
CA GLN A 199 -1.15 -16.87 -11.10
C GLN A 199 -1.18 -18.39 -10.86
N GLN A 200 -0.47 -19.18 -11.64
CA GLN A 200 -0.32 -20.62 -11.40
C GLN A 200 0.44 -20.91 -10.11
N GLU A 201 1.55 -20.19 -9.84
CA GLU A 201 2.29 -20.30 -8.58
C GLU A 201 1.39 -20.00 -7.36
N ILE A 202 0.59 -18.92 -7.43
CA ILE A 202 -0.39 -18.53 -6.41
C ILE A 202 -1.41 -19.67 -6.16
N ASN A 203 -1.96 -20.26 -7.21
CA ASN A 203 -2.96 -21.32 -7.12
C ASN A 203 -2.35 -22.60 -6.51
N GLN A 204 -1.16 -23.01 -6.94
CA GLN A 204 -0.44 -24.18 -6.41
C GLN A 204 -0.12 -24.01 -4.92
N GLY A 205 0.32 -22.82 -4.49
CA GLY A 205 0.57 -22.50 -3.08
C GLY A 205 -0.71 -22.67 -2.24
N SER A 206 -1.85 -22.17 -2.73
CA SER A 206 -3.15 -22.28 -2.04
C SER A 206 -3.63 -23.74 -1.96
N GLU A 207 -3.47 -24.54 -3.00
CA GLU A 207 -3.81 -25.96 -2.99
C GLU A 207 -2.95 -26.77 -2.03
N TYR A 208 -1.65 -26.50 -1.99
CA TYR A 208 -0.73 -27.16 -1.08
C TYR A 208 -1.12 -26.93 0.39
N ILE A 209 -1.40 -25.70 0.77
CA ILE A 209 -1.83 -25.36 2.14
C ILE A 209 -3.18 -26.00 2.47
N ARG A 210 -4.14 -25.99 1.54
CA ARG A 210 -5.44 -26.67 1.74
C ARG A 210 -5.27 -28.17 1.99
N LYS A 211 -4.37 -28.81 1.26
CA LYS A 211 -4.07 -30.24 1.45
C LYS A 211 -3.44 -30.51 2.80
N MET A 212 -2.41 -29.74 3.18
CA MET A 212 -1.77 -29.86 4.49
C MET A 212 -2.75 -29.69 5.65
N LEU A 213 -3.65 -28.72 5.56
CA LEU A 213 -4.67 -28.51 6.60
C LEU A 213 -5.64 -29.69 6.66
N LYS A 214 -6.13 -30.22 5.54
CA LYS A 214 -7.00 -31.40 5.52
C LYS A 214 -6.33 -32.62 6.16
N ASP A 215 -5.06 -32.88 5.80
CA ASP A 215 -4.32 -34.03 6.34
C ASP A 215 -4.10 -33.89 7.87
N LYS A 216 -3.81 -32.68 8.34
CA LYS A 216 -3.66 -32.37 9.76
C LYS A 216 -4.98 -32.56 10.55
N PHE A 217 -6.10 -32.07 10.02
CA PHE A 217 -7.42 -32.26 10.66
C PHE A 217 -7.88 -33.72 10.61
N ALA A 218 -7.61 -34.45 9.52
CA ALA A 218 -7.90 -35.88 9.44
C ALA A 218 -7.08 -36.70 10.45
N GLY A 219 -5.85 -36.28 10.74
CA GLY A 219 -5.01 -36.89 11.78
C GLY A 219 -5.50 -36.63 13.22
N LEU A 220 -6.08 -35.46 13.50
CA LEU A 220 -6.65 -35.14 14.81
C LEU A 220 -7.93 -35.95 15.11
N GLN A 221 -8.78 -36.17 14.11
CA GLN A 221 -10.01 -36.99 14.28
C GLN A 221 -9.74 -38.49 14.50
N LYS A 222 -8.54 -38.99 14.20
CA LYS A 222 -8.18 -40.41 14.43
C LYS A 222 -7.58 -40.67 15.80
N ASN A 223 -7.25 -39.64 16.58
CA ASN A 223 -6.61 -39.79 17.91
C ASN A 223 -7.57 -39.59 19.09
N ASP A 224 -8.88 -39.43 18.84
CA ASP A 224 -9.91 -39.27 19.87
C ASP A 224 -10.74 -40.57 20.08
N TRP A 225 -10.08 -41.76 20.15
CA TRP A 225 -10.68 -43.01 20.63
C TRP A 225 -9.70 -43.77 21.50
#